data_09e384cb8e8a1a2db7ef84cfb84c6c9a
#
_entry.id   09e384cb8e8a1a2db7ef84cfb84c6c9a
#
_cell.length_a   1.000
_cell.length_b   1.000
_cell.length_c   1.000
_cell.angle_alpha   90.00
_cell.angle_beta   90.00
_cell.angle_gamma   90.00
#
_symmetry.space_group_name_H-M   'P 1'
#
loop_
_entity.id
_entity.type
_entity.pdbx_description
1 polymer ?
#
loop_
_entity_poly.entity_id
_entity_poly.type
_entity_poly.pdbx_seq_one_letter_code
_entity_poly.pdbx_strand_id
1 'polypeptide(L)'
;AVTIDYNNIKTDEDRIGFIESFGYTVVGLASECEVRVPDDFDAVYTKYNDLQRSQGLNLKKYAGKSLTRYSYYLTDYSGYDGKVMITLLVYKNRIVGGDVCGVDGEGFMHGFEKADI
;
A
#
# COMPACT_ATOMS: atom_id res chain seq x y z
N ALA A 1 -5.65 2.45 21.15
CA ALA A 1 -5.10 2.05 19.85
C ALA A 1 -6.00 2.55 18.73
N VAL A 2 -5.40 3.03 17.66
CA VAL A 2 -6.14 3.49 16.49
C VAL A 2 -6.39 2.30 15.57
N THR A 3 -7.66 2.05 15.25
CA THR A 3 -8.01 1.00 14.30
C THR A 3 -8.07 1.61 12.90
N ILE A 4 -7.36 0.99 11.97
CA ILE A 4 -7.36 1.42 10.57
C ILE A 4 -8.61 0.88 9.89
N ASP A 5 -9.36 1.76 9.23
CA ASP A 5 -10.53 1.36 8.45
C ASP A 5 -10.11 1.18 6.98
N TYR A 6 -10.15 -0.06 6.51
CA TYR A 6 -9.77 -0.41 5.13
C TYR A 6 -10.97 -0.46 4.18
N ASN A 7 -12.17 -0.20 4.67
CA ASN A 7 -13.40 -0.34 3.89
C ASN A 7 -13.82 0.94 3.18
N ASN A 8 -14.79 0.82 2.26
CA ASN A 8 -15.40 1.95 1.56
C ASN A 8 -14.41 2.77 0.72
N ILE A 9 -13.52 2.08 0.03
CA ILE A 9 -12.51 2.67 -0.84
C ILE A 9 -12.97 2.49 -2.29
N LYS A 10 -13.81 3.40 -2.79
CA LYS A 10 -14.43 3.29 -4.12
C LYS A 10 -13.83 4.24 -5.15
N THR A 11 -13.48 5.44 -4.72
CA THR A 11 -13.08 6.53 -5.62
C THR A 11 -11.63 6.94 -5.37
N ASP A 12 -11.09 7.74 -6.29
CA ASP A 12 -9.77 8.34 -6.10
C ASP A 12 -9.74 9.20 -4.84
N GLU A 13 -10.81 9.94 -4.58
CA GLU A 13 -10.93 10.74 -3.34
C GLU A 13 -10.86 9.86 -2.09
N ASP A 14 -11.52 8.70 -2.12
CA ASP A 14 -11.48 7.76 -1.00
C ASP A 14 -10.06 7.27 -0.77
N ARG A 15 -9.34 6.94 -1.85
CA ARG A 15 -7.95 6.47 -1.75
C ARG A 15 -7.04 7.56 -1.21
N ILE A 16 -7.15 8.77 -1.73
CA ILE A 16 -6.36 9.91 -1.26
C ILE A 16 -6.67 10.21 0.21
N GLY A 17 -7.95 10.19 0.59
CA GLY A 17 -8.35 10.38 1.98
C GLY A 17 -7.75 9.33 2.92
N PHE A 18 -7.70 8.08 2.47
CA PHE A 18 -7.06 7.01 3.23
C PHE A 18 -5.58 7.31 3.44
N ILE A 19 -4.88 7.70 2.36
CA ILE A 19 -3.45 8.04 2.43
C ILE A 19 -3.22 9.23 3.36
N GLU A 20 -4.05 10.26 3.24
CA GLU A 20 -3.93 11.47 4.05
C GLU A 20 -4.19 11.21 5.54
N SER A 21 -4.97 10.19 5.85
CA SER A 21 -5.23 9.82 7.25
C SER A 21 -3.98 9.41 8.00
N PHE A 22 -2.91 9.02 7.30
CA PHE A 22 -1.62 8.70 7.89
C PHE A 22 -0.68 9.91 7.95
N GLY A 23 -1.13 11.08 7.49
CA GLY A 23 -0.34 12.29 7.51
C GLY A 23 0.48 12.54 6.25
N TYR A 24 0.26 11.78 5.19
CA TYR A 24 0.94 11.98 3.90
C TYR A 24 0.15 12.91 3.01
N THR A 25 0.85 13.51 2.03
CA THR A 25 0.22 14.24 0.93
C THR A 25 0.69 13.66 -0.39
N VAL A 26 -0.17 13.69 -1.39
CA VAL A 26 0.11 13.11 -2.71
C VAL A 26 -0.13 14.14 -3.81
N VAL A 27 0.54 13.95 -4.94
CA VAL A 27 0.33 14.77 -6.13
C VAL A 27 -0.90 14.29 -6.90
N GLY A 28 -1.07 13.01 -7.00
CA GLY A 28 -2.14 12.38 -7.75
C GLY A 28 -1.80 10.95 -8.11
N LEU A 29 -2.69 10.29 -8.83
CA LEU A 29 -2.50 8.89 -9.22
C LEU A 29 -1.33 8.77 -10.19
N ALA A 30 -0.33 7.97 -9.82
CA ALA A 30 0.83 7.70 -10.65
C ALA A 30 0.61 6.50 -11.56
N SER A 31 -0.02 5.44 -11.05
CA SER A 31 -0.32 4.25 -11.86
C SER A 31 -1.50 3.47 -11.29
N GLU A 32 -2.16 2.76 -12.17
CA GLU A 32 -3.26 1.87 -11.84
C GLU A 32 -3.12 0.63 -12.72
N CYS A 33 -3.07 -0.54 -12.11
CA CYS A 33 -3.00 -1.78 -12.87
C CYS A 33 -3.62 -2.95 -12.11
N GLU A 34 -4.03 -3.96 -12.88
CA GLU A 34 -4.52 -5.20 -12.30
C GLU A 34 -3.36 -6.11 -11.97
N VAL A 35 -3.39 -6.71 -10.78
CA VAL A 35 -2.40 -7.69 -10.34
C VAL A 35 -3.13 -8.91 -9.79
N ARG A 36 -2.59 -10.10 -10.03
CA ARG A 36 -3.16 -11.33 -9.51
C ARG A 36 -2.33 -11.83 -8.34
N VAL A 37 -3.00 -12.13 -7.24
CA VAL A 37 -2.33 -12.74 -6.09
C VAL A 37 -2.01 -14.21 -6.45
N PRO A 38 -0.76 -14.66 -6.31
CA PRO A 38 -0.43 -16.03 -6.66
C PRO A 38 -1.18 -17.04 -5.79
N ASP A 39 -1.43 -18.22 -6.34
CA ASP A 39 -2.07 -19.31 -5.59
C ASP A 39 -1.16 -19.80 -4.47
N ASP A 40 0.13 -19.90 -4.76
CA ASP A 40 1.15 -20.33 -3.82
C ASP A 40 2.17 -19.21 -3.62
N PHE A 41 2.50 -18.92 -2.38
CA PHE A 41 3.43 -17.84 -2.05
C PHE A 41 4.86 -18.36 -1.99
N ASP A 42 5.74 -17.77 -2.81
CA ASP A 42 7.18 -17.99 -2.72
C ASP A 42 7.75 -17.21 -1.54
N ALA A 43 9.07 -17.25 -1.36
CA ALA A 43 9.73 -16.58 -0.25
C ALA A 43 9.53 -15.05 -0.30
N VAL A 44 9.58 -14.47 -1.50
CA VAL A 44 9.43 -13.02 -1.69
C VAL A 44 8.01 -12.59 -1.33
N TYR A 45 7.01 -13.31 -1.84
CA TYR A 45 5.62 -12.95 -1.59
C TYR A 45 5.23 -13.22 -0.13
N THR A 46 5.77 -14.25 0.48
CA THR A 46 5.58 -14.53 1.91
C THR A 46 6.10 -13.38 2.75
N LYS A 47 7.28 -12.87 2.43
CA LYS A 47 7.86 -11.74 3.15
C LYS A 47 7.02 -10.47 2.98
N TYR A 48 6.53 -10.22 1.78
CA TYR A 48 5.63 -9.09 1.53
C TYR A 48 4.33 -9.25 2.34
N ASN A 49 3.79 -10.46 2.43
CA ASN A 49 2.59 -10.72 3.22
C ASN A 49 2.83 -10.56 4.72
N ASP A 50 4.04 -10.82 5.20
CA ASP A 50 4.39 -10.55 6.61
C ASP A 50 4.23 -9.07 6.93
N LEU A 51 4.63 -8.20 5.99
CA LEU A 51 4.40 -6.77 6.12
C LEU A 51 2.90 -6.46 6.19
N GLN A 52 2.09 -7.11 5.35
CA GLN A 52 0.64 -6.91 5.38
C GLN A 52 0.03 -7.37 6.70
N ARG A 53 0.49 -8.49 7.23
CA ARG A 53 -0.01 -8.99 8.50
C ARG A 53 0.31 -8.04 9.65
N SER A 54 1.43 -7.34 9.59
CA SER A 54 1.75 -6.32 10.58
C SER A 54 0.77 -5.15 10.58
N GLN A 55 0.01 -5.00 9.50
CA GLN A 55 -1.01 -3.97 9.32
C GLN A 55 -2.42 -4.51 9.57
N GLY A 56 -2.55 -5.74 10.00
CA GLY A 56 -3.85 -6.38 10.18
C GLY A 56 -4.46 -6.93 8.91
N LEU A 57 -3.65 -7.09 7.86
CA LEU A 57 -4.09 -7.60 6.55
C LEU A 57 -3.44 -8.96 6.28
N ASN A 58 -4.01 -9.72 5.34
CA ASN A 58 -3.45 -11.03 4.96
C ASN A 58 -3.80 -11.34 3.51
N LEU A 59 -2.80 -11.24 2.64
CA LEU A 59 -2.99 -11.49 1.21
C LEU A 59 -3.29 -12.95 0.87
N LYS A 60 -2.97 -13.90 1.77
CA LYS A 60 -3.31 -15.30 1.54
C LYS A 60 -4.81 -15.53 1.39
N LYS A 61 -5.62 -14.67 2.01
CA LYS A 61 -7.08 -14.74 1.88
C LYS A 61 -7.55 -14.44 0.46
N TYR A 62 -6.68 -13.85 -0.34
CA TYR A 62 -6.99 -13.42 -1.70
C TYR A 62 -6.18 -14.19 -2.75
N ALA A 63 -5.57 -15.33 -2.38
CA ALA A 63 -4.82 -16.17 -3.30
C ALA A 63 -5.68 -16.49 -4.54
N GLY A 64 -5.11 -16.30 -5.73
CA GLY A 64 -5.82 -16.50 -6.99
C GLY A 64 -6.76 -15.38 -7.41
N LYS A 65 -6.96 -14.36 -6.58
CA LYS A 65 -7.85 -13.24 -6.91
C LYS A 65 -7.08 -12.15 -7.65
N SER A 66 -7.80 -11.40 -8.48
CA SER A 66 -7.26 -10.21 -9.15
C SER A 66 -7.59 -8.98 -8.32
N LEU A 67 -6.56 -8.19 -8.04
CA LEU A 67 -6.68 -6.94 -7.29
C LEU A 67 -6.36 -5.78 -8.22
N THR A 68 -6.77 -4.57 -7.86
CA THR A 68 -6.31 -3.37 -8.53
C THR A 68 -5.24 -2.71 -7.67
N ARG A 69 -4.09 -2.43 -8.27
CA ARG A 69 -2.99 -1.74 -7.61
C ARG A 69 -2.99 -0.28 -8.01
N TYR A 70 -3.13 0.60 -7.02
CA TYR A 70 -3.05 2.04 -7.20
C TYR A 70 -1.78 2.55 -6.54
N SER A 71 -1.00 3.34 -7.26
CA SER A 71 0.25 3.91 -6.73
C SER A 71 0.23 5.43 -6.84
N TYR A 72 0.65 6.09 -5.78
CA TYR A 72 0.71 7.56 -5.69
C TYR A 72 2.10 7.97 -5.22
N TYR A 73 2.65 9.04 -5.84
CA TYR A 73 3.88 9.63 -5.32
C TYR A 73 3.56 10.53 -4.13
N LEU A 74 4.33 10.37 -3.07
CA LEU A 74 4.23 11.23 -1.89
C LEU A 74 5.05 12.49 -2.12
N THR A 75 4.53 13.64 -1.68
CA THR A 75 5.17 14.93 -1.93
C THR A 75 6.11 15.37 -0.81
N ASP A 76 5.96 14.81 0.38
CA ASP A 76 6.63 15.35 1.56
C ASP A 76 7.00 14.23 2.53
N TYR A 77 7.89 13.36 2.08
CA TYR A 77 8.35 12.26 2.91
C TYR A 77 9.67 12.63 3.59
N SER A 78 9.62 12.70 4.93
CA SER A 78 10.78 13.10 5.74
C SER A 78 11.86 12.01 5.77
N GLY A 79 13.11 12.43 5.69
CA GLY A 79 14.25 11.53 5.89
C GLY A 79 14.68 10.75 4.65
N TYR A 80 14.14 11.09 3.48
CA TYR A 80 14.53 10.43 2.25
C TYR A 80 14.44 11.43 1.08
N ASP A 81 15.53 11.60 0.36
CA ASP A 81 15.61 12.60 -0.71
C ASP A 81 15.09 12.09 -2.07
N GLY A 82 14.95 10.79 -2.22
CA GLY A 82 14.46 10.22 -3.46
C GLY A 82 12.93 10.21 -3.53
N LYS A 83 12.41 9.65 -4.60
CA LYS A 83 10.96 9.51 -4.77
C LYS A 83 10.43 8.41 -3.87
N VAL A 84 9.29 8.70 -3.23
CA VAL A 84 8.59 7.74 -2.37
C VAL A 84 7.19 7.53 -2.92
N MET A 85 6.78 6.29 -2.95
CA MET A 85 5.48 5.88 -3.49
C MET A 85 4.70 5.12 -2.42
N ILE A 86 3.40 5.42 -2.33
CA ILE A 86 2.48 4.59 -1.55
C ILE A 86 1.63 3.77 -2.52
N THR A 87 1.52 2.49 -2.26
CA THR A 87 0.77 1.55 -3.08
C THR A 87 -0.39 0.99 -2.29
N LEU A 88 -1.58 1.00 -2.90
CA LEU A 88 -2.79 0.42 -2.32
C LEU A 88 -3.24 -0.74 -3.20
N LEU A 89 -3.47 -1.89 -2.59
CA LEU A 89 -4.05 -3.05 -3.25
C LEU A 89 -5.52 -3.12 -2.85
N VAL A 90 -6.41 -3.03 -3.83
CA VAL A 90 -7.86 -2.92 -3.58
C VAL A 90 -8.60 -4.09 -4.19
N TYR A 91 -9.50 -4.68 -3.42
CA TYR A 91 -10.39 -5.74 -3.86
C TYR A 91 -11.80 -5.43 -3.36
N LYS A 92 -12.75 -5.32 -4.29
CA LYS A 92 -14.16 -5.04 -3.98
C LYS A 92 -14.33 -3.87 -2.99
N ASN A 93 -13.71 -2.74 -3.33
CA ASN A 93 -13.80 -1.48 -2.56
C ASN A 93 -13.17 -1.56 -1.16
N ARG A 94 -12.29 -2.53 -0.94
CA ARG A 94 -11.58 -2.68 0.32
C ARG A 94 -10.07 -2.74 0.06
N ILE A 95 -9.30 -2.04 0.87
CA ILE A 95 -7.84 -2.17 0.83
C ILE A 95 -7.48 -3.50 1.48
N VAL A 96 -6.77 -4.36 0.74
CA VAL A 96 -6.37 -5.69 1.18
C VAL A 96 -4.87 -5.83 1.33
N GLY A 97 -4.11 -4.82 0.92
CA GLY A 97 -2.66 -4.79 1.06
C GLY A 97 -2.11 -3.47 0.60
N GLY A 98 -0.81 -3.32 0.74
CA GLY A 98 -0.10 -2.15 0.27
C GLY A 98 1.16 -1.86 1.07
N ASP A 99 1.84 -0.77 0.68
CA ASP A 99 3.11 -0.41 1.29
C ASP A 99 3.49 1.03 0.93
N VAL A 100 4.50 1.51 1.63
CA VAL A 100 5.20 2.75 1.30
C VAL A 100 6.63 2.38 0.99
N CYS A 101 7.15 2.78 -0.17
CA CYS A 101 8.51 2.42 -0.56
C CYS A 101 9.23 3.55 -1.25
N GLY A 102 10.56 3.58 -1.10
CA GLY A 102 11.43 4.42 -1.92
C GLY A 102 11.66 3.74 -3.25
N VAL A 103 11.54 4.50 -4.35
CA VAL A 103 11.64 3.94 -5.70
C VAL A 103 12.97 4.21 -6.38
N ASP A 104 13.85 4.98 -5.75
CA ASP A 104 15.17 5.32 -6.29
C ASP A 104 16.27 4.63 -5.47
N GLY A 105 17.23 4.03 -6.14
CA GLY A 105 18.41 3.47 -5.52
C GLY A 105 18.10 2.34 -4.54
N GLU A 106 18.68 2.40 -3.36
CA GLU A 106 18.45 1.44 -2.28
C GLU A 106 17.24 1.84 -1.46
N GLY A 107 16.05 1.77 -2.08
CA GLY A 107 14.81 2.14 -1.42
C GLY A 107 14.50 1.30 -0.20
N PHE A 108 13.60 1.79 0.60
CA PHE A 108 13.05 1.11 1.76
C PHE A 108 11.61 0.69 1.47
N MET A 109 11.07 -0.15 2.34
CA MET A 109 9.65 -0.51 2.30
C MET A 109 9.12 -0.67 3.72
N HIS A 110 7.97 -0.06 3.99
CA HIS A 110 7.27 -0.23 5.26
C HIS A 110 5.76 -0.15 5.03
N GLY A 111 4.98 -0.37 6.08
CA GLY A 111 3.52 -0.27 6.00
C GLY A 111 3.03 1.16 5.88
N PHE A 112 1.72 1.35 5.93
CA PHE A 112 1.12 2.67 5.74
C PHE A 112 1.46 3.68 6.82
N GLU A 113 1.63 3.24 8.05
CA GLU A 113 1.99 4.16 9.13
C GLU A 113 3.38 4.76 8.89
N LYS A 114 3.54 6.02 9.26
CA LYS A 114 4.83 6.68 9.14
C LYS A 114 5.87 5.94 9.95
N ALA A 115 7.06 5.77 9.35
CA ALA A 115 8.17 5.16 10.07
C ALA A 115 8.60 6.06 11.22
N ASP A 116 8.90 5.46 12.36
CA ASP A 116 9.53 6.19 13.47
C ASP A 116 10.97 6.48 13.12
N ILE A 117 11.35 7.71 13.35
CA ILE A 117 12.71 8.17 13.07
C ILE A 117 13.43 8.42 14.39
#